data_503a3d309ebef109b78ec16bef3d4e42
#
_entry.id   503a3d309ebef109b78ec16bef3d4e42
#
_cell.length_a   1.000
_cell.length_b   1.000
_cell.length_c   1.000
_cell.angle_alpha   90.00
_cell.angle_beta   90.00
_cell.angle_gamma   90.00
#
_symmetry.space_group_name_H-M   'P 1'
#
loop_
_entity.id
_entity.type
_entity.pdbx_description
1 polymer ?
#
loop_
_entity_poly.entity_id
_entity_poly.type
_entity_poly.pdbx_seq_one_letter_code
_entity_poly.pdbx_strand_id
1 'polypeptide(L)'
;MSRVTFRSAPGPGAAPHVPPGLESAIDATATSAAVELFAAYRVTIAPVTGPELQLPIPDLSALGIVRFTAPGLIGTTVLGVSTGTLRRSNMRGTSDRDWVAELANQYIGRFKLKLLRMGFELWSMTPVTVSGRLLATAVSQPDFAPIAFRDAKGGSVAVWIEIDIDGPLKVTPPASDGEIPREGDVILF
;
A
#
# COMPACT_ATOMS: atom_id res chain seq x y z
N MET A 1 -11.30 6.31 -12.20
CA MET A 1 -11.90 5.86 -10.92
C MET A 1 -10.78 5.74 -9.92
N SER A 2 -10.90 6.40 -8.77
CA SER A 2 -9.93 6.26 -7.67
C SER A 2 -9.99 4.84 -7.11
N ARG A 3 -8.83 4.29 -6.77
CA ARG A 3 -8.67 2.94 -6.18
C ARG A 3 -8.38 3.01 -4.69
N VAL A 4 -8.28 4.23 -4.16
CA VAL A 4 -8.19 4.51 -2.74
C VAL A 4 -9.60 4.71 -2.20
N THR A 5 -9.98 3.96 -1.19
CA THR A 5 -11.30 4.08 -0.58
C THR A 5 -11.20 4.97 0.65
N PHE A 6 -11.92 6.09 0.62
CA PHE A 6 -12.11 6.95 1.78
C PHE A 6 -13.45 6.65 2.43
N ARG A 7 -13.42 6.40 3.72
CA ARG A 7 -14.62 6.26 4.55
C ARG A 7 -14.69 7.40 5.57
N SER A 8 -15.91 7.81 5.87
CA SER A 8 -16.15 8.71 7.00
C SER A 8 -16.46 7.88 8.23
N ALA A 9 -15.82 8.16 9.35
CA ALA A 9 -16.24 7.58 10.61
C ALA A 9 -17.71 7.95 10.88
N PRO A 10 -18.56 7.00 11.34
CA PRO A 10 -19.95 7.28 11.67
C PRO A 10 -20.00 8.18 12.92
N GLY A 11 -20.08 9.47 12.72
CA GLY A 11 -20.23 10.47 13.77
C GLY A 11 -21.24 11.56 13.38
N PRO A 12 -21.95 12.20 14.34
CA PRO A 12 -22.82 13.32 14.06
C PRO A 12 -21.98 14.57 13.78
N GLY A 13 -21.47 14.71 12.58
CA GLY A 13 -20.68 15.85 12.14
C GLY A 13 -20.66 15.98 10.62
N ALA A 14 -20.24 17.12 10.11
CA ALA A 14 -20.11 17.36 8.69
C ALA A 14 -19.25 16.27 8.03
N ALA A 15 -19.62 15.85 6.83
CA ALA A 15 -18.83 14.92 6.03
C ALA A 15 -17.37 15.40 5.98
N PRO A 16 -16.39 14.50 6.19
CA PRO A 16 -14.99 14.88 6.20
C PRO A 16 -14.64 15.53 4.86
N HIS A 17 -14.04 16.69 4.93
CA HIS A 17 -13.58 17.39 3.74
C HIS A 17 -12.28 16.74 3.24
N VAL A 18 -12.39 15.87 2.24
CA VAL A 18 -11.23 15.34 1.52
C VAL A 18 -10.76 16.44 0.54
N PRO A 19 -9.51 16.92 0.66
CA PRO A 19 -9.00 17.91 -0.28
C PRO A 19 -9.08 17.40 -1.73
N PRO A 20 -9.49 18.22 -2.68
CA PRO A 20 -9.53 17.85 -4.08
C PRO A 20 -8.17 17.33 -4.56
N GLY A 21 -8.18 16.21 -5.25
CA GLY A 21 -6.96 15.58 -5.79
C GLY A 21 -6.14 14.72 -4.81
N LEU A 22 -6.48 14.70 -3.51
CA LEU A 22 -5.76 13.88 -2.53
C LEU A 22 -5.84 12.39 -2.87
N GLU A 23 -7.00 11.89 -3.27
CA GLU A 23 -7.17 10.49 -3.70
C GLU A 23 -6.23 10.12 -4.84
N SER A 24 -6.17 10.95 -5.89
CA SER A 24 -5.29 10.71 -7.03
C SER A 24 -3.81 10.78 -6.64
N ALA A 25 -3.46 11.67 -5.73
CA ALA A 25 -2.09 11.80 -5.23
C ALA A 25 -1.67 10.58 -4.41
N ILE A 26 -2.58 10.06 -3.57
CA ILE A 26 -2.34 8.83 -2.79
C ILE A 26 -2.23 7.62 -3.73
N ASP A 27 -3.11 7.49 -4.73
CA ASP A 27 -3.08 6.42 -5.74
C ASP A 27 -1.74 6.41 -6.51
N ALA A 28 -1.31 7.58 -6.99
CA ALA A 28 -0.02 7.75 -7.66
C ALA A 28 1.17 7.40 -6.75
N THR A 29 1.11 7.84 -5.50
CA THR A 29 2.13 7.56 -4.48
C THR A 29 2.24 6.07 -4.17
N ALA A 30 1.11 5.41 -4.00
CA ALA A 30 1.02 3.97 -3.76
C ALA A 30 1.55 3.16 -4.95
N THR A 31 1.17 3.56 -6.16
CA THR A 31 1.67 2.97 -7.41
C THR A 31 3.19 3.08 -7.50
N SER A 32 3.74 4.27 -7.29
CA SER A 32 5.19 4.52 -7.33
C SER A 32 5.93 3.71 -6.26
N ALA A 33 5.41 3.66 -5.02
CA ALA A 33 6.00 2.88 -3.94
C ALA A 33 6.07 1.38 -4.27
N ALA A 34 5.03 0.82 -4.89
CA ALA A 34 5.02 -0.58 -5.30
C ALA A 34 6.03 -0.86 -6.42
N VAL A 35 6.06 -0.02 -7.45
CA VAL A 35 7.01 -0.18 -8.58
C VAL A 35 8.45 -0.13 -8.07
N GLU A 36 8.79 0.85 -7.25
CA GLU A 36 10.14 1.00 -6.68
C GLU A 36 10.51 -0.15 -5.75
N LEU A 37 9.56 -0.64 -4.95
CA LEU A 37 9.78 -1.80 -4.09
C LEU A 37 10.23 -3.01 -4.91
N PHE A 38 9.44 -3.39 -5.92
CA PHE A 38 9.74 -4.59 -6.69
C PHE A 38 10.97 -4.42 -7.59
N ALA A 39 11.23 -3.21 -8.09
CA ALA A 39 12.44 -2.90 -8.83
C ALA A 39 13.71 -3.12 -8.00
N ALA A 40 13.69 -2.81 -6.70
CA ALA A 40 14.80 -3.08 -5.78
C ALA A 40 15.14 -4.58 -5.68
N TYR A 41 14.18 -5.45 -5.96
CA TYR A 41 14.35 -6.90 -6.05
C TYR A 41 14.46 -7.45 -7.48
N ARG A 42 14.75 -6.57 -8.44
CA ARG A 42 14.91 -6.92 -9.88
C ARG A 42 13.65 -7.53 -10.51
N VAL A 43 12.48 -7.21 -9.95
CA VAL A 43 11.18 -7.58 -10.49
C VAL A 43 10.52 -6.33 -11.05
N THR A 44 10.39 -6.24 -12.37
CA THR A 44 9.67 -5.14 -13.01
C THR A 44 8.19 -5.45 -13.01
N ILE A 45 7.39 -4.56 -12.40
CA ILE A 45 5.93 -4.62 -12.44
C ILE A 45 5.36 -3.41 -13.15
N ALA A 46 4.25 -3.58 -13.85
CA ALA A 46 3.52 -2.50 -14.52
C ALA A 46 2.05 -2.48 -14.06
N PRO A 47 1.44 -1.29 -13.87
CA PRO A 47 0.03 -1.17 -13.54
C PRO A 47 -0.87 -1.81 -14.61
N VAL A 48 -1.91 -2.51 -14.16
CA VAL A 48 -2.98 -3.05 -15.01
C VAL A 48 -4.21 -2.18 -14.90
N THR A 49 -4.76 -1.74 -16.03
CA THR A 49 -5.92 -0.85 -16.07
C THR A 49 -6.96 -1.33 -17.09
N GLY A 50 -8.19 -0.86 -16.93
CA GLY A 50 -9.26 -1.16 -17.88
C GLY A 50 -9.70 -2.62 -17.89
N PRO A 51 -10.07 -3.17 -19.06
CA PRO A 51 -10.65 -4.52 -19.17
C PRO A 51 -9.67 -5.65 -18.83
N GLU A 52 -8.39 -5.37 -18.73
CA GLU A 52 -7.37 -6.34 -18.31
C GLU A 52 -7.40 -6.61 -16.80
N LEU A 53 -8.06 -5.74 -16.03
CA LEU A 53 -8.22 -5.92 -14.59
C LEU A 53 -9.32 -6.96 -14.31
N GLN A 54 -8.90 -8.18 -14.03
CA GLN A 54 -9.80 -9.25 -13.58
C GLN A 54 -9.88 -9.26 -12.06
N LEU A 55 -11.10 -9.25 -11.52
CA LEU A 55 -11.35 -9.41 -10.08
C LEU A 55 -12.15 -10.70 -9.84
N PRO A 56 -11.82 -11.48 -8.81
CA PRO A 56 -10.66 -11.34 -7.94
C PRO A 56 -9.34 -11.50 -8.71
N ILE A 57 -8.27 -10.85 -8.25
CA ILE A 57 -6.95 -10.95 -8.91
C ILE A 57 -6.48 -12.41 -8.80
N PRO A 58 -6.24 -13.09 -9.91
CA PRO A 58 -5.84 -14.48 -9.90
C PRO A 58 -4.45 -14.66 -9.28
N ASP A 59 -4.19 -15.87 -8.78
CA ASP A 59 -2.87 -16.35 -8.34
C ASP A 59 -2.25 -15.64 -7.13
N LEU A 60 -2.95 -14.75 -6.44
CA LEU A 60 -2.45 -14.24 -5.16
C LEU A 60 -2.31 -15.38 -4.16
N SER A 61 -1.14 -15.49 -3.54
CA SER A 61 -0.82 -16.58 -2.61
C SER A 61 -0.57 -16.12 -1.18
N ALA A 62 -0.21 -14.85 -1.01
CA ALA A 62 0.02 -14.27 0.29
C ALA A 62 -0.33 -12.78 0.30
N LEU A 63 -0.79 -12.30 1.45
CA LEU A 63 -1.07 -10.89 1.73
C LEU A 63 -0.24 -10.44 2.93
N GLY A 64 0.29 -9.21 2.84
CA GLY A 64 0.80 -8.47 3.98
C GLY A 64 -0.10 -7.27 4.28
N ILE A 65 -0.63 -7.19 5.49
CA ILE A 65 -1.57 -6.16 5.93
C ILE A 65 -0.85 -5.24 6.92
N VAL A 66 -0.87 -3.95 6.67
CA VAL A 66 -0.27 -2.95 7.56
C VAL A 66 -1.29 -1.88 7.88
N ARG A 67 -1.54 -1.66 9.16
CA ARG A 67 -2.29 -0.48 9.63
C ARG A 67 -1.35 0.69 9.82
N PHE A 68 -1.86 1.87 9.54
CA PHE A 68 -1.15 3.13 9.77
C PHE A 68 -2.09 4.20 10.31
N THR A 69 -1.52 5.20 10.95
CA THR A 69 -2.26 6.35 11.49
C THR A 69 -1.52 7.65 11.19
N ALA A 70 -2.29 8.74 11.09
CA ALA A 70 -1.78 10.11 11.14
C ALA A 70 -2.81 10.99 11.85
N PRO A 71 -2.49 12.24 12.21
CA PRO A 71 -3.47 13.14 12.78
C PRO A 71 -4.70 13.33 11.87
N GLY A 72 -5.87 12.89 12.34
CA GLY A 72 -7.15 12.96 11.62
C GLY A 72 -7.40 11.83 10.61
N LEU A 73 -6.57 10.77 10.58
CA LEU A 73 -6.83 9.60 9.75
C LEU A 73 -6.28 8.29 10.35
N ILE A 74 -6.97 7.21 10.01
CA ILE A 74 -6.53 5.84 10.24
C ILE A 74 -6.62 5.12 8.89
N GLY A 75 -5.64 4.30 8.57
CA GLY A 75 -5.68 3.57 7.31
C GLY A 75 -5.15 2.15 7.42
N THR A 76 -5.45 1.40 6.38
CA THR A 76 -4.94 0.04 6.18
C THR A 76 -4.46 -0.09 4.75
N THR A 77 -3.28 -0.65 4.58
CA THR A 77 -2.81 -1.08 3.27
C THR A 77 -2.63 -2.59 3.25
N VAL A 78 -2.98 -3.20 2.14
CA VAL A 78 -2.81 -4.64 1.90
C VAL A 78 -1.95 -4.81 0.64
N LEU A 79 -0.84 -5.50 0.78
CA LEU A 79 0.02 -5.90 -0.34
C LEU A 79 -0.22 -7.39 -0.63
N GLY A 80 -0.80 -7.69 -1.78
CA GLY A 80 -1.01 -9.05 -2.27
C GLY A 80 0.00 -9.42 -3.34
N VAL A 81 0.56 -10.63 -3.26
CA VAL A 81 1.60 -11.09 -4.19
C VAL A 81 1.34 -12.53 -4.62
N SER A 82 1.48 -12.82 -5.90
CA SER A 82 1.40 -14.19 -6.43
C SER A 82 2.65 -15.01 -6.08
N THR A 83 2.50 -16.34 -6.00
CA THR A 83 3.61 -17.26 -5.70
C THR A 83 4.80 -17.04 -6.63
N GLY A 84 4.55 -16.85 -7.93
CA GLY A 84 5.61 -16.65 -8.91
C GLY A 84 6.43 -15.38 -8.64
N THR A 85 5.75 -14.28 -8.34
CA THR A 85 6.39 -12.99 -8.02
C THR A 85 7.11 -13.03 -6.67
N LEU A 86 6.52 -13.67 -5.64
CA LEU A 86 7.17 -13.88 -4.34
C LEU A 86 8.51 -14.60 -4.51
N ARG A 87 8.53 -15.73 -5.21
CA ARG A 87 9.76 -16.51 -5.42
C ARG A 87 10.85 -15.74 -6.17
N ARG A 88 10.46 -14.93 -7.17
CA ARG A 88 11.43 -14.11 -7.91
C ARG A 88 12.02 -12.97 -7.10
N SER A 89 11.21 -12.37 -6.22
CA SER A 89 11.67 -11.30 -5.34
C SER A 89 12.41 -11.79 -4.11
N ASN A 90 12.20 -13.06 -3.69
CA ASN A 90 12.79 -13.61 -2.48
C ASN A 90 14.26 -14.05 -2.70
N MET A 91 15.14 -13.06 -2.72
CA MET A 91 16.58 -13.28 -2.88
C MET A 91 17.25 -13.95 -1.66
N ARG A 92 16.58 -13.95 -0.50
CA ARG A 92 17.13 -14.48 0.76
C ARG A 92 16.70 -15.91 1.07
N GLY A 93 15.74 -16.48 0.31
CA GLY A 93 15.23 -17.83 0.52
C GLY A 93 14.47 -18.03 1.83
N THR A 94 13.90 -16.96 2.40
CA THR A 94 13.02 -17.02 3.58
C THR A 94 11.67 -17.64 3.22
N SER A 95 10.84 -17.98 4.22
CA SER A 95 9.50 -18.50 3.95
C SER A 95 8.66 -17.45 3.21
N ASP A 96 7.71 -17.88 2.38
CA ASP A 96 6.80 -16.97 1.66
C ASP A 96 6.06 -16.04 2.61
N ARG A 97 5.72 -16.53 3.81
CA ARG A 97 5.05 -15.75 4.85
C ARG A 97 5.93 -14.63 5.38
N ASP A 98 7.17 -14.93 5.74
CA ASP A 98 8.10 -13.95 6.28
C ASP A 98 8.49 -12.95 5.19
N TRP A 99 8.61 -13.44 3.95
CA TRP A 99 8.97 -12.59 2.83
C TRP A 99 7.87 -11.59 2.47
N VAL A 100 6.58 -11.99 2.47
CA VAL A 100 5.50 -11.04 2.23
C VAL A 100 5.35 -10.03 3.37
N ALA A 101 5.65 -10.42 4.63
CA ALA A 101 5.71 -9.48 5.74
C ALA A 101 6.79 -8.41 5.52
N GLU A 102 7.99 -8.84 5.10
CA GLU A 102 9.10 -7.93 4.79
C GLU A 102 8.77 -7.00 3.62
N LEU A 103 8.18 -7.53 2.53
CA LEU A 103 7.73 -6.71 1.41
C LEU A 103 6.69 -5.67 1.84
N ALA A 104 5.72 -6.06 2.68
CA ALA A 104 4.70 -5.14 3.18
C ALA A 104 5.31 -4.04 4.08
N ASN A 105 6.28 -4.40 4.93
CA ASN A 105 7.01 -3.45 5.76
C ASN A 105 7.80 -2.45 4.91
N GLN A 106 8.49 -2.91 3.89
CA GLN A 106 9.24 -2.05 2.99
C GLN A 106 8.33 -1.20 2.10
N TYR A 107 7.18 -1.75 1.68
CA TYR A 107 6.17 -1.00 0.94
C TYR A 107 5.67 0.18 1.75
N ILE A 108 5.21 -0.06 2.99
CA ILE A 108 4.70 1.01 3.84
C ILE A 108 5.79 2.05 4.16
N GLY A 109 7.04 1.63 4.29
CA GLY A 109 8.18 2.54 4.48
C GLY A 109 8.33 3.53 3.32
N ARG A 110 8.32 3.04 2.07
CA ARG A 110 8.37 3.88 0.87
C ARG A 110 7.15 4.79 0.75
N PHE A 111 5.98 4.23 0.99
CA PHE A 111 4.72 4.97 0.96
C PHE A 111 4.72 6.13 1.98
N LYS A 112 5.16 5.87 3.23
CA LYS A 112 5.31 6.89 4.27
C LYS A 112 6.24 8.03 3.86
N LEU A 113 7.43 7.71 3.34
CA LEU A 113 8.39 8.72 2.90
C LEU A 113 7.84 9.62 1.80
N LYS A 114 7.05 9.06 0.88
CA LYS A 114 6.40 9.84 -0.18
C LYS A 114 5.27 10.71 0.36
N LEU A 115 4.48 10.21 1.30
CA LEU A 115 3.41 10.98 1.94
C LEU A 115 3.96 12.06 2.88
N LEU A 116 5.10 11.83 3.51
CA LEU A 116 5.79 12.86 4.30
C LEU A 116 6.17 14.08 3.44
N ARG A 117 6.58 13.87 2.20
CA ARG A 117 6.82 14.96 1.22
C ARG A 117 5.57 15.75 0.86
N MET A 118 4.40 15.15 1.07
CA MET A 118 3.09 15.80 0.91
C MET A 118 2.58 16.42 2.22
N GLY A 119 3.37 16.35 3.30
CA GLY A 119 3.04 16.88 4.61
C GLY A 119 2.24 15.92 5.50
N PHE A 120 2.14 14.63 5.14
CA PHE A 120 1.49 13.61 5.97
C PHE A 120 2.52 12.76 6.71
N GLU A 121 2.58 12.92 8.02
CA GLU A 121 3.43 12.09 8.87
C GLU A 121 2.65 10.85 9.32
N LEU A 122 3.05 9.68 8.85
CA LEU A 122 2.39 8.41 9.16
C LEU A 122 3.20 7.58 10.18
N TRP A 123 2.46 6.96 11.11
CA TRP A 123 2.96 5.89 11.98
C TRP A 123 2.36 4.56 11.53
N SER A 124 3.19 3.55 11.30
CA SER A 124 2.76 2.24 10.85
C SER A 124 2.97 1.17 11.92
N MET A 125 2.05 0.21 11.97
CA MET A 125 2.14 -0.98 12.81
C MET A 125 2.95 -2.08 12.12
N THR A 126 3.31 -3.11 12.89
CA THR A 126 3.94 -4.31 12.34
C THR A 126 3.01 -5.03 11.36
N PRO A 127 3.52 -5.51 10.22
CA PRO A 127 2.73 -6.26 9.25
C PRO A 127 2.12 -7.54 9.83
N VAL A 128 0.88 -7.82 9.45
CA VAL A 128 0.20 -9.11 9.66
C VAL A 128 0.10 -9.82 8.33
N THR A 129 0.38 -11.12 8.30
CA THR A 129 0.34 -11.91 7.06
C THR A 129 -0.85 -12.85 7.01
N VAL A 130 -1.46 -12.96 5.83
CA VAL A 130 -2.55 -13.90 5.53
C VAL A 130 -2.14 -14.74 4.33
N SER A 131 -2.32 -16.06 4.43
CA SER A 131 -2.03 -17.00 3.35
C SER A 131 -2.99 -18.18 3.36
N GLY A 132 -3.03 -18.96 2.29
CA GLY A 132 -3.87 -20.14 2.19
C GLY A 132 -5.36 -19.81 2.01
N ARG A 133 -6.25 -20.61 2.60
CA ARG A 133 -7.72 -20.52 2.38
C ARG A 133 -8.33 -19.19 2.84
N LEU A 134 -7.74 -18.52 3.80
CA LEU A 134 -8.21 -17.22 4.32
C LEU A 134 -8.02 -16.09 3.31
N LEU A 135 -7.13 -16.26 2.35
CA LEU A 135 -6.83 -15.25 1.34
C LEU A 135 -8.06 -14.91 0.49
N ALA A 136 -8.83 -15.92 0.05
CA ALA A 136 -10.02 -15.70 -0.76
C ALA A 136 -11.06 -14.83 -0.02
N THR A 137 -11.22 -15.03 1.28
CA THR A 137 -12.15 -14.24 2.10
C THR A 137 -11.65 -12.79 2.28
N ALA A 138 -10.34 -12.61 2.47
CA ALA A 138 -9.77 -11.29 2.71
C ALA A 138 -9.84 -10.34 1.48
N VAL A 139 -9.85 -10.89 0.26
CA VAL A 139 -9.85 -10.10 -0.99
C VAL A 139 -11.19 -10.05 -1.73
N SER A 140 -12.22 -10.68 -1.18
CA SER A 140 -13.53 -10.80 -1.86
C SER A 140 -14.50 -9.64 -1.58
N GLN A 141 -14.05 -8.51 -1.06
CA GLN A 141 -14.92 -7.35 -0.85
C GLN A 141 -15.12 -6.57 -2.14
N PRO A 142 -16.35 -6.48 -2.69
CA PRO A 142 -16.60 -5.90 -4.02
C PRO A 142 -16.38 -4.39 -4.10
N ASP A 143 -16.43 -3.70 -2.96
CA ASP A 143 -16.33 -2.23 -2.92
C ASP A 143 -14.88 -1.72 -2.82
N PHE A 144 -13.90 -2.62 -2.86
CA PHE A 144 -12.50 -2.32 -2.60
C PHE A 144 -11.63 -2.71 -3.80
N ALA A 145 -11.54 -1.83 -4.79
CA ALA A 145 -10.76 -2.06 -5.99
C ALA A 145 -9.25 -1.89 -5.73
N PRO A 146 -8.40 -2.89 -6.04
CA PRO A 146 -6.96 -2.75 -5.87
C PRO A 146 -6.30 -1.93 -6.98
N ILE A 147 -5.13 -1.39 -6.67
CA ILE A 147 -4.13 -1.04 -7.66
C ILE A 147 -3.45 -2.35 -8.06
N ALA A 148 -3.72 -2.84 -9.26
CA ALA A 148 -3.20 -4.11 -9.74
C ALA A 148 -2.00 -3.92 -10.64
N PHE A 149 -1.06 -4.86 -10.58
CA PHE A 149 0.14 -4.88 -11.41
C PHE A 149 0.37 -6.28 -11.97
N ARG A 150 1.03 -6.33 -13.12
CA ARG A 150 1.61 -7.54 -13.71
C ARG A 150 3.12 -7.42 -13.75
N ASP A 151 3.81 -8.49 -13.41
CA ASP A 151 5.24 -8.59 -13.70
C ASP A 151 5.51 -9.11 -15.13
N ALA A 152 6.71 -8.94 -15.61
CA ALA A 152 7.11 -9.32 -16.96
C ALA A 152 6.96 -10.85 -17.26
N LYS A 153 6.72 -11.68 -16.25
CA LYS A 153 6.51 -13.14 -16.35
C LYS A 153 5.07 -13.55 -16.03
N GLY A 154 4.13 -12.59 -16.02
CA GLY A 154 2.70 -12.81 -15.83
C GLY A 154 2.25 -12.98 -14.37
N GLY A 155 3.13 -12.83 -13.39
CA GLY A 155 2.74 -12.85 -11.99
C GLY A 155 2.00 -11.57 -11.57
N SER A 156 1.18 -11.67 -10.52
CA SER A 156 0.34 -10.56 -10.06
C SER A 156 0.87 -9.95 -8.77
N VAL A 157 0.71 -8.64 -8.67
CA VAL A 157 0.84 -7.86 -7.42
C VAL A 157 -0.40 -6.98 -7.31
N ALA A 158 -0.89 -6.78 -6.09
CA ALA A 158 -2.03 -5.93 -5.84
C ALA A 158 -1.83 -5.12 -4.56
N VAL A 159 -2.27 -3.88 -4.58
CA VAL A 159 -2.26 -3.00 -3.40
C VAL A 159 -3.67 -2.48 -3.19
N TRP A 160 -4.18 -2.64 -1.98
CA TRP A 160 -5.41 -2.02 -1.50
C TRP A 160 -5.06 -0.97 -0.46
N ILE A 161 -5.77 0.14 -0.49
CA ILE A 161 -5.61 1.22 0.50
C ILE A 161 -6.99 1.68 0.92
N GLU A 162 -7.26 1.56 2.20
CA GLU A 162 -8.45 2.08 2.86
C GLU A 162 -8.04 3.15 3.86
N ILE A 163 -8.73 4.28 3.85
CA ILE A 163 -8.47 5.41 4.74
C ILE A 163 -9.77 5.85 5.36
N ASP A 164 -9.84 5.80 6.68
CA ASP A 164 -10.90 6.39 7.48
C ASP A 164 -10.45 7.77 7.97
N ILE A 165 -11.23 8.79 7.67
CA ILE A 165 -10.99 10.15 8.17
C ILE A 165 -11.85 10.33 9.42
N ASP A 166 -11.20 10.56 10.57
CA ASP A 166 -11.83 10.70 11.87
C ASP A 166 -11.74 12.12 12.44
N GLY A 167 -11.22 13.07 11.66
CA GLY A 167 -11.07 14.45 12.06
C GLY A 167 -10.49 15.35 10.97
N PRO A 168 -10.18 16.60 11.30
CA PRO A 168 -9.52 17.48 10.35
C PRO A 168 -8.13 16.96 10.00
N LEU A 169 -7.87 16.77 8.72
CA LEU A 169 -6.56 16.37 8.22
C LEU A 169 -5.54 17.46 8.54
N LYS A 170 -4.52 17.11 9.31
CA LYS A 170 -3.38 18.00 9.56
C LYS A 170 -2.30 17.70 8.53
N VAL A 171 -2.15 18.62 7.60
CA VAL A 171 -1.06 18.61 6.63
C VAL A 171 0.02 19.54 7.17
N THR A 172 1.15 18.97 7.55
CA THR A 172 2.32 19.73 7.94
C THR A 172 3.01 20.23 6.66
N PRO A 173 3.52 21.47 6.60
CA PRO A 173 4.33 21.89 5.46
C PRO A 173 5.41 20.85 5.18
N PRO A 174 5.65 20.51 3.89
CA PRO A 174 6.67 19.52 3.56
C PRO A 174 8.01 19.93 4.18
N ALA A 175 8.67 18.95 4.79
CA ALA A 175 10.02 19.13 5.28
C ALA A 175 10.93 19.58 4.13
N SER A 176 11.90 20.44 4.39
CA SER A 176 12.90 20.81 3.37
C SER A 176 13.61 19.54 2.87
N ASP A 177 14.04 19.53 1.62
CA ASP A 177 14.69 18.34 1.00
C ASP A 177 15.89 17.80 1.80
N GLY A 178 16.48 18.60 2.69
CA GLY A 178 17.55 18.19 3.60
C GLY A 178 17.10 17.48 4.88
N GLU A 179 15.82 17.57 5.24
CA GLU A 179 15.25 16.97 6.46
C GLU A 179 14.52 15.64 6.21
N ILE A 180 14.33 15.28 4.95
CA ILE A 180 13.66 14.05 4.59
C ILE A 180 14.69 12.91 4.56
N PRO A 181 14.56 11.89 5.43
CA PRO A 181 15.45 10.74 5.42
C PRO A 181 15.46 10.07 4.04
N ARG A 182 16.64 9.66 3.60
CA ARG A 182 16.78 8.87 2.38
C ARG A 182 16.53 7.39 2.68
N GLU A 183 16.17 6.62 1.65
CA GLU A 183 16.07 5.17 1.79
C GLU A 183 17.42 4.60 2.23
N GLY A 184 17.44 3.91 3.38
CA GLY A 184 18.66 3.39 4.00
C GLY A 184 19.21 4.22 5.15
N ASP A 185 18.69 5.43 5.40
CA ASP A 185 19.04 6.21 6.59
C ASP A 185 18.49 5.53 7.85
N VAL A 186 19.32 5.44 8.87
CA VAL A 186 18.90 4.93 10.19
C VAL A 186 18.20 6.08 10.91
N ILE A 187 16.89 5.98 11.06
CA ILE A 187 16.13 6.90 11.90
C ILE A 187 16.13 6.34 13.32
N LEU A 188 16.91 6.96 14.20
CA LEU A 188 16.84 6.69 15.63
C LEU A 188 15.67 7.47 16.22
N PHE A 189 14.70 6.74 16.79
CA PHE A 189 13.56 7.29 17.53
C PHE A 189 13.87 7.27 19.04
#